data_e56789e73494787e685152ababb67d56
#
_entry.id   e56789e73494787e685152ababb67d56
#
_cell.length_a   1.000
_cell.length_b   1.000
_cell.length_c   1.000
_cell.angle_alpha   90.00
_cell.angle_beta   90.00
_cell.angle_gamma   90.00
#
_symmetry.space_group_name_H-M   'P 1'
#
loop_
_entity.id
_entity.type
_entity.pdbx_description
1 polymer ?
#
loop_
_entity_poly.entity_id
_entity_poly.type
_entity_poly.pdbx_seq_one_letter_code
_entity_poly.pdbx_strand_id
1 'polypeptide(L)'
;TLYSMVSGTKGMNVIAPTWFSLTDENGSIRNFGTANYVTTAHNMGLQVWGVVDNFNYANETGTAISTLNMLSSTTSRQNFVRNVTDAAVSLGLDGINVDFEQLSSDCGPHYVEFIRELSIQCRNRGLVLSIANYVPFNFNDYYRLDIQGQVADYVIIMGYDEHWHGSKDPGSVASISYVSVSYTHLRAHETRG
;
A
#
# COMPACT_ATOMS: atom_id res chain seq x y z
N THR A 1 15.37 7.54 -17.33
CA THR A 1 14.22 6.87 -17.97
C THR A 1 13.90 5.55 -17.27
N LEU A 2 12.66 5.05 -17.39
CA LEU A 2 12.29 3.73 -16.84
C LEU A 2 13.25 2.64 -17.33
N TYR A 3 13.60 2.66 -18.60
CA TYR A 3 14.54 1.72 -19.19
C TYR A 3 15.91 1.71 -18.48
N SER A 4 16.48 2.87 -18.18
CA SER A 4 17.78 2.95 -17.51
C SER A 4 17.74 2.46 -16.05
N MET A 5 16.59 2.55 -15.39
CA MET A 5 16.42 2.06 -14.03
C MET A 5 16.29 0.53 -13.99
N VAL A 6 15.66 -0.05 -14.99
CA VAL A 6 15.31 -1.48 -15.03
C VAL A 6 16.38 -2.33 -15.71
N SER A 7 17.06 -1.79 -16.73
CA SER A 7 18.02 -2.55 -17.58
C SER A 7 19.18 -3.22 -16.82
N GLY A 8 19.54 -2.70 -15.64
CA GLY A 8 20.58 -3.27 -14.77
C GLY A 8 20.07 -4.25 -13.72
N THR A 9 18.75 -4.44 -13.62
CA THR A 9 18.12 -5.22 -12.53
C THR A 9 17.64 -6.57 -13.05
N LYS A 10 18.23 -7.66 -12.53
CA LYS A 10 17.83 -9.01 -12.91
C LYS A 10 16.68 -9.50 -12.04
N GLY A 11 15.71 -10.19 -12.66
CA GLY A 11 14.61 -10.83 -11.95
C GLY A 11 13.47 -9.89 -11.52
N MET A 12 13.50 -8.62 -11.92
CA MET A 12 12.38 -7.71 -11.70
C MET A 12 11.23 -8.05 -12.64
N ASN A 13 10.03 -8.20 -12.11
CA ASN A 13 8.81 -8.48 -12.87
C ASN A 13 7.66 -7.54 -12.51
N VAL A 14 7.78 -6.76 -11.44
CA VAL A 14 6.79 -5.78 -10.99
C VAL A 14 7.47 -4.47 -10.64
N ILE A 15 6.84 -3.37 -11.00
CA ILE A 15 7.18 -2.02 -10.53
C ILE A 15 5.94 -1.40 -9.86
N ALA A 16 6.17 -0.69 -8.75
CA ALA A 16 5.08 -0.12 -7.96
C ALA A 16 5.31 1.39 -7.74
N PRO A 17 4.92 2.24 -8.71
CA PRO A 17 5.06 3.68 -8.57
C PRO A 17 4.00 4.26 -7.63
N THR A 18 4.39 5.24 -6.80
CA THR A 18 3.49 5.98 -5.90
C THR A 18 2.71 7.02 -6.69
N TRP A 19 1.54 6.63 -7.18
CA TRP A 19 0.72 7.45 -8.08
C TRP A 19 -0.57 7.96 -7.48
N PHE A 20 -1.11 7.26 -6.49
CA PHE A 20 -2.38 7.63 -5.91
C PHE A 20 -2.21 8.09 -4.46
N SER A 21 -2.84 9.19 -4.10
CA SER A 21 -2.88 9.68 -2.72
C SER A 21 -4.29 10.13 -2.36
N LEU A 22 -4.71 9.85 -1.13
CA LEU A 22 -5.93 10.40 -0.57
C LEU A 22 -5.83 11.93 -0.49
N THR A 23 -6.83 12.67 -0.97
CA THR A 23 -6.81 14.14 -1.00
C THR A 23 -7.86 14.82 -0.14
N ASP A 24 -8.88 14.11 0.29
CA ASP A 24 -9.91 14.60 1.20
C ASP A 24 -10.61 13.47 1.97
N GLU A 25 -11.45 13.85 2.93
CA GLU A 25 -12.21 12.90 3.75
C GLU A 25 -13.42 12.29 3.03
N ASN A 26 -13.73 12.72 1.80
CA ASN A 26 -14.80 12.15 0.97
C ASN A 26 -14.33 11.02 0.06
N GLY A 27 -13.03 10.72 0.09
CA GLY A 27 -12.43 9.64 -0.70
C GLY A 27 -11.95 10.06 -2.08
N SER A 28 -11.70 11.35 -2.31
CA SER A 28 -11.06 11.82 -3.54
C SER A 28 -9.59 11.43 -3.55
N ILE A 29 -9.04 11.27 -4.76
CA ILE A 29 -7.64 10.88 -4.95
C ILE A 29 -6.91 11.87 -5.86
N ARG A 30 -5.62 12.04 -5.60
CA ARG A 30 -4.66 12.54 -6.59
C ARG A 30 -4.16 11.36 -7.42
N ASN A 31 -3.96 11.57 -8.71
CA ASN A 31 -3.47 10.55 -9.63
C ASN A 31 -2.35 11.13 -10.51
N PHE A 32 -1.14 10.60 -10.38
CA PHE A 32 0.04 10.95 -11.19
C PHE A 32 0.34 9.90 -12.28
N GLY A 33 -0.47 8.87 -12.40
CA GLY A 33 -0.28 7.80 -13.36
C GLY A 33 -0.46 8.25 -14.81
N THR A 34 0.29 7.64 -15.70
CA THR A 34 0.16 7.84 -17.14
C THR A 34 0.11 6.50 -17.88
N ALA A 35 -0.83 6.37 -18.81
CA ALA A 35 -0.96 5.16 -19.63
C ALA A 35 0.31 4.87 -20.44
N ASN A 36 1.02 5.92 -20.87
CA ASN A 36 2.28 5.75 -21.62
C ASN A 36 3.36 5.07 -20.78
N TYR A 37 3.45 5.38 -19.48
CA TYR A 37 4.38 4.68 -18.57
C TYR A 37 4.01 3.19 -18.45
N VAL A 38 2.74 2.89 -18.29
CA VAL A 38 2.24 1.51 -18.18
C VAL A 38 2.55 0.73 -19.46
N THR A 39 2.25 1.29 -20.62
CA THR A 39 2.58 0.68 -21.92
C THR A 39 4.08 0.41 -22.06
N THR A 40 4.92 1.38 -21.66
CA THR A 40 6.37 1.22 -21.70
C THR A 40 6.84 0.08 -20.79
N ALA A 41 6.29 -0.01 -19.56
CA ALA A 41 6.62 -1.07 -18.63
C ALA A 41 6.18 -2.45 -19.16
N HIS A 42 4.96 -2.55 -19.70
CA HIS A 42 4.46 -3.78 -20.32
C HIS A 42 5.33 -4.25 -21.49
N ASN A 43 5.80 -3.32 -22.32
CA ASN A 43 6.74 -3.63 -23.42
C ASN A 43 8.10 -4.15 -22.92
N MET A 44 8.43 -3.90 -21.66
CA MET A 44 9.63 -4.44 -20.99
C MET A 44 9.34 -5.74 -20.22
N GLY A 45 8.12 -6.28 -20.29
CA GLY A 45 7.70 -7.49 -19.58
C GLY A 45 7.43 -7.28 -18.09
N LEU A 46 7.16 -6.03 -17.67
CA LEU A 46 6.90 -5.68 -16.27
C LEU A 46 5.41 -5.46 -16.03
N GLN A 47 4.91 -5.94 -14.89
CA GLN A 47 3.63 -5.50 -14.34
C GLN A 47 3.79 -4.14 -13.65
N VAL A 48 2.70 -3.37 -13.60
CA VAL A 48 2.64 -2.07 -12.92
C VAL A 48 1.54 -2.12 -11.85
N TRP A 49 1.93 -2.00 -10.58
CA TRP A 49 1.01 -1.89 -9.45
C TRP A 49 1.04 -0.46 -8.92
N GLY A 50 -0.06 0.27 -9.06
CA GLY A 50 -0.14 1.64 -8.55
C GLY A 50 -0.18 1.65 -7.04
N VAL A 51 0.80 2.30 -6.40
CA VAL A 51 0.77 2.51 -4.95
C VAL A 51 -0.25 3.59 -4.62
N VAL A 52 -1.09 3.31 -3.63
CA VAL A 52 -2.04 4.25 -3.05
C VAL A 52 -1.70 4.48 -1.58
N ASP A 53 -1.52 5.74 -1.21
CA ASP A 53 -1.14 6.16 0.14
C ASP A 53 -2.13 7.13 0.77
N ASN A 54 -1.93 7.37 2.08
CA ASN A 54 -2.65 8.37 2.87
C ASN A 54 -1.75 9.54 3.30
N PHE A 55 -0.62 9.78 2.61
CA PHE A 55 0.40 10.76 3.00
C PHE A 55 0.07 12.20 2.65
N ASN A 56 -1.07 12.47 2.02
CA ASN A 56 -1.47 13.85 1.78
C ASN A 56 -2.05 14.47 3.06
N TYR A 57 -1.17 14.81 3.99
CA TYR A 57 -1.51 15.31 5.32
C TYR A 57 -2.27 16.65 5.32
N ALA A 58 -2.30 17.34 4.19
CA ALA A 58 -3.03 18.58 4.02
C ALA A 58 -3.63 18.66 2.62
N ASN A 59 -4.87 19.13 2.54
CA ASN A 59 -5.50 19.50 1.28
C ASN A 59 -4.94 20.85 0.76
N GLU A 60 -5.44 21.34 -0.37
CA GLU A 60 -5.02 22.60 -0.99
C GLU A 60 -5.16 23.83 -0.05
N THR A 61 -6.02 23.75 0.96
CA THR A 61 -6.20 24.79 1.97
C THR A 61 -5.27 24.65 3.17
N GLY A 62 -4.40 23.64 3.19
CA GLY A 62 -3.48 23.35 4.28
C GLY A 62 -4.12 22.65 5.48
N THR A 63 -5.37 22.21 5.38
CA THR A 63 -6.06 21.45 6.43
C THR A 63 -5.61 19.98 6.42
N ALA A 64 -5.26 19.45 7.58
CA ALA A 64 -4.92 18.04 7.70
C ALA A 64 -6.11 17.14 7.32
N ILE A 65 -5.84 16.09 6.56
CA ILE A 65 -6.84 15.10 6.15
C ILE A 65 -6.88 13.99 7.19
N SER A 66 -8.06 13.70 7.73
CA SER A 66 -8.25 12.60 8.67
C SER A 66 -8.52 11.29 7.91
N THR A 67 -7.54 10.39 7.93
CA THR A 67 -7.73 9.03 7.40
C THR A 67 -8.83 8.29 8.16
N LEU A 68 -8.96 8.50 9.47
CA LEU A 68 -10.03 7.92 10.28
C LEU A 68 -11.42 8.36 9.78
N ASN A 69 -11.61 9.65 9.53
CA ASN A 69 -12.90 10.16 9.05
C ASN A 69 -13.26 9.57 7.68
N MET A 70 -12.30 9.48 6.77
CA MET A 70 -12.52 8.84 5.47
C MET A 70 -12.87 7.35 5.63
N LEU A 71 -12.11 6.61 6.41
CA LEU A 71 -12.31 5.17 6.58
C LEU A 71 -13.60 4.83 7.34
N SER A 72 -14.00 5.61 8.33
CA SER A 72 -15.19 5.37 9.15
C SER A 72 -16.50 5.67 8.45
N SER A 73 -16.48 6.52 7.42
CA SER A 73 -17.64 6.80 6.57
C SER A 73 -17.77 5.77 5.47
N THR A 74 -18.84 4.98 5.46
CA THR A 74 -19.10 4.00 4.41
C THR A 74 -19.12 4.63 3.02
N THR A 75 -19.75 5.78 2.86
CA THR A 75 -19.81 6.50 1.57
C THR A 75 -18.43 6.94 1.12
N SER A 76 -17.64 7.56 2.00
CA SER A 76 -16.29 8.04 1.69
C SER A 76 -15.36 6.88 1.34
N ARG A 77 -15.41 5.82 2.11
CA ARG A 77 -14.61 4.59 1.89
C ARG A 77 -14.94 3.96 0.55
N GLN A 78 -16.23 3.81 0.21
CA GLN A 78 -16.67 3.28 -1.09
C GLN A 78 -16.32 4.21 -2.25
N ASN A 79 -16.38 5.51 -2.07
CA ASN A 79 -15.90 6.48 -3.06
C ASN A 79 -14.41 6.30 -3.33
N PHE A 80 -13.61 6.19 -2.25
CA PHE A 80 -12.16 6.00 -2.37
C PHE A 80 -11.83 4.71 -3.11
N VAL A 81 -12.43 3.59 -2.72
CA VAL A 81 -12.26 2.28 -3.40
C VAL A 81 -12.60 2.38 -4.89
N ARG A 82 -13.73 3.00 -5.23
CA ARG A 82 -14.14 3.19 -6.62
C ARG A 82 -13.15 4.06 -7.38
N ASN A 83 -12.77 5.22 -6.83
CA ASN A 83 -11.86 6.15 -7.49
C ASN A 83 -10.49 5.51 -7.78
N VAL A 84 -9.94 4.76 -6.84
CA VAL A 84 -8.65 4.06 -7.02
C VAL A 84 -8.76 2.96 -8.07
N THR A 85 -9.80 2.14 -8.01
CA THR A 85 -9.96 1.02 -8.94
C THR A 85 -10.34 1.48 -10.35
N ASP A 86 -11.14 2.54 -10.49
CA ASP A 86 -11.46 3.15 -11.79
C ASP A 86 -10.21 3.75 -12.44
N ALA A 87 -9.38 4.46 -11.65
CA ALA A 87 -8.12 5.01 -12.13
C ALA A 87 -7.14 3.90 -12.55
N ALA A 88 -7.02 2.83 -11.77
CA ALA A 88 -6.17 1.69 -12.11
C ALA A 88 -6.57 1.04 -13.44
N VAL A 89 -7.85 0.78 -13.64
CA VAL A 89 -8.37 0.21 -14.89
C VAL A 89 -8.16 1.17 -16.06
N SER A 90 -8.45 2.46 -15.87
CA SER A 90 -8.28 3.48 -16.92
C SER A 90 -6.84 3.63 -17.40
N LEU A 91 -5.86 3.43 -16.51
CA LEU A 91 -4.43 3.47 -16.81
C LEU A 91 -3.89 2.14 -17.38
N GLY A 92 -4.66 1.06 -17.29
CA GLY A 92 -4.21 -0.28 -17.67
C GLY A 92 -3.25 -0.93 -16.67
N LEU A 93 -3.38 -0.61 -15.38
CA LEU A 93 -2.57 -1.20 -14.32
C LEU A 93 -2.89 -2.68 -14.14
N ASP A 94 -1.90 -3.45 -13.68
CA ASP A 94 -2.04 -4.86 -13.33
C ASP A 94 -2.47 -5.05 -11.87
N GLY A 95 -2.24 -4.06 -11.02
CA GLY A 95 -2.57 -4.16 -9.60
C GLY A 95 -2.54 -2.83 -8.86
N ILE A 96 -2.88 -2.94 -7.58
CA ILE A 96 -2.87 -1.84 -6.60
C ILE A 96 -2.05 -2.31 -5.40
N ASN A 97 -1.17 -1.46 -4.90
CA ASN A 97 -0.47 -1.64 -3.63
C ASN A 97 -0.97 -0.60 -2.64
N VAL A 98 -1.53 -1.05 -1.52
CA VAL A 98 -1.97 -0.16 -0.43
C VAL A 98 -0.81 0.09 0.52
N ASP A 99 -0.46 1.35 0.71
CA ASP A 99 0.60 1.82 1.59
C ASP A 99 0.06 2.85 2.57
N PHE A 100 -0.84 2.40 3.46
CA PHE A 100 -1.45 3.24 4.48
C PHE A 100 -0.64 3.16 5.77
N GLU A 101 -0.01 4.27 6.11
CA GLU A 101 0.84 4.36 7.29
C GLU A 101 0.26 5.28 8.36
N GLN A 102 0.84 5.20 9.57
CA GLN A 102 0.51 6.04 10.72
C GLN A 102 -0.98 6.02 11.10
N LEU A 103 -1.67 4.91 10.85
CA LEU A 103 -3.03 4.72 11.30
C LEU A 103 -3.07 4.65 12.84
N SER A 104 -4.08 5.26 13.45
CA SER A 104 -4.39 5.03 14.86
C SER A 104 -5.13 3.71 15.05
N SER A 105 -5.14 3.18 16.27
CA SER A 105 -5.89 1.96 16.62
C SER A 105 -7.38 2.07 16.30
N ASP A 106 -7.95 3.28 16.38
CA ASP A 106 -9.36 3.54 16.05
C ASP A 106 -9.66 3.30 14.56
N CYS A 107 -8.65 3.38 13.70
CA CYS A 107 -8.80 3.06 12.27
C CYS A 107 -8.99 1.54 12.04
N GLY A 108 -8.54 0.68 12.95
CA GLY A 108 -8.43 -0.75 12.72
C GLY A 108 -9.67 -1.42 12.12
N PRO A 109 -10.87 -1.34 12.75
CA PRO A 109 -12.07 -1.95 12.19
C PRO A 109 -12.45 -1.40 10.82
N HIS A 110 -12.30 -0.09 10.61
CA HIS A 110 -12.63 0.59 9.36
C HIS A 110 -11.61 0.28 8.25
N TYR A 111 -10.34 0.11 8.62
CA TYR A 111 -9.30 -0.31 7.70
C TYR A 111 -9.52 -1.74 7.20
N VAL A 112 -9.97 -2.64 8.08
CA VAL A 112 -10.37 -4.00 7.68
C VAL A 112 -11.50 -3.97 6.66
N GLU A 113 -12.54 -3.15 6.88
CA GLU A 113 -13.63 -3.01 5.91
C GLU A 113 -13.15 -2.43 4.59
N PHE A 114 -12.29 -1.41 4.64
CA PHE A 114 -11.67 -0.84 3.42
C PHE A 114 -10.94 -1.91 2.59
N ILE A 115 -10.09 -2.71 3.23
CA ILE A 115 -9.33 -3.77 2.55
C ILE A 115 -10.25 -4.82 1.95
N ARG A 116 -11.31 -5.23 2.67
CA ARG A 116 -12.30 -6.18 2.17
C ARG A 116 -13.03 -5.62 0.94
N GLU A 117 -13.53 -4.39 1.01
CA GLU A 117 -14.22 -3.73 -0.11
C GLU A 117 -13.30 -3.59 -1.31
N LEU A 118 -12.04 -3.17 -1.09
CA LEU A 118 -11.03 -3.04 -2.14
C LEU A 118 -10.71 -4.40 -2.77
N SER A 119 -10.57 -5.46 -1.98
CA SER A 119 -10.27 -6.81 -2.48
C SER A 119 -11.35 -7.34 -3.41
N ILE A 120 -12.63 -7.07 -3.10
CA ILE A 120 -13.76 -7.44 -3.95
C ILE A 120 -13.68 -6.70 -5.29
N GLN A 121 -13.42 -5.39 -5.26
CA GLN A 121 -13.32 -4.58 -6.48
C GLN A 121 -12.10 -4.96 -7.32
N CYS A 122 -10.95 -5.22 -6.71
CA CYS A 122 -9.76 -5.70 -7.42
C CYS A 122 -10.04 -7.03 -8.11
N ARG A 123 -10.63 -8.00 -7.41
CA ARG A 123 -10.97 -9.30 -7.98
C ARG A 123 -11.94 -9.19 -9.14
N ASN A 124 -13.00 -8.38 -9.01
CA ASN A 124 -13.99 -8.17 -10.07
C ASN A 124 -13.42 -7.51 -11.33
N ARG A 125 -12.30 -6.79 -11.19
CA ARG A 125 -11.65 -6.03 -12.27
C ARG A 125 -10.34 -6.67 -12.75
N GLY A 126 -9.97 -7.83 -12.23
CA GLY A 126 -8.73 -8.53 -12.59
C GLY A 126 -7.46 -7.81 -12.14
N LEU A 127 -7.52 -7.04 -11.05
CA LEU A 127 -6.40 -6.34 -10.46
C LEU A 127 -5.80 -7.15 -9.31
N VAL A 128 -4.48 -7.22 -9.25
CA VAL A 128 -3.76 -7.75 -8.08
C VAL A 128 -3.92 -6.78 -6.92
N LEU A 129 -4.18 -7.28 -5.72
CA LEU A 129 -4.15 -6.51 -4.48
C LEU A 129 -2.93 -6.88 -3.64
N SER A 130 -2.09 -5.91 -3.37
CA SER A 130 -0.93 -6.00 -2.50
C SER A 130 -1.05 -4.96 -1.38
N ILE A 131 -0.59 -5.29 -0.18
CA ILE A 131 -0.69 -4.40 0.98
C ILE A 131 0.68 -4.33 1.66
N ALA A 132 1.23 -3.13 1.76
CA ALA A 132 2.45 -2.85 2.51
C ALA A 132 2.13 -2.68 4.01
N ASN A 133 2.96 -3.24 4.87
CA ASN A 133 2.79 -3.21 6.31
C ASN A 133 4.10 -2.99 7.02
N TYR A 134 4.03 -2.35 8.17
CA TYR A 134 5.12 -2.38 9.15
C TYR A 134 5.42 -3.82 9.61
N VAL A 135 6.59 -4.02 10.18
CA VAL A 135 6.89 -5.24 10.93
C VAL A 135 5.80 -5.41 12.02
N PRO A 136 5.15 -6.59 12.10
CA PRO A 136 4.06 -6.80 13.05
C PRO A 136 4.58 -6.85 14.49
N PHE A 137 4.01 -6.00 15.33
CA PHE A 137 4.19 -5.96 16.77
C PHE A 137 2.83 -5.86 17.47
N ASN A 138 2.78 -6.14 18.77
CA ASN A 138 1.53 -6.06 19.53
C ASN A 138 0.89 -4.67 19.51
N PHE A 139 1.68 -3.61 19.35
CA PHE A 139 1.17 -2.24 19.34
C PHE A 139 0.56 -1.82 17.99
N ASN A 140 0.77 -2.59 16.93
CA ASN A 140 0.20 -2.32 15.59
C ASN A 140 -0.65 -3.48 15.05
N ASP A 141 -1.13 -4.36 15.93
CA ASP A 141 -1.94 -5.53 15.56
C ASP A 141 -3.31 -5.16 14.96
N TYR A 142 -3.76 -3.92 15.15
CA TYR A 142 -4.99 -3.38 14.54
C TYR A 142 -4.91 -3.27 13.00
N TYR A 143 -3.74 -3.38 12.39
CA TYR A 143 -3.61 -3.56 10.95
C TYR A 143 -4.14 -4.92 10.46
N ARG A 144 -4.31 -5.88 11.36
CA ARG A 144 -4.97 -7.18 11.13
C ARG A 144 -4.38 -7.95 9.94
N LEU A 145 -3.09 -8.28 10.03
CA LEU A 145 -2.40 -9.09 9.00
C LEU A 145 -3.09 -10.43 8.76
N ASP A 146 -3.73 -10.99 9.78
CA ASP A 146 -4.53 -12.20 9.69
C ASP A 146 -5.70 -12.08 8.69
N ILE A 147 -6.37 -10.93 8.66
CA ILE A 147 -7.43 -10.64 7.69
C ILE A 147 -6.82 -10.31 6.32
N GLN A 148 -5.75 -9.51 6.29
CA GLN A 148 -5.07 -9.16 5.04
C GLN A 148 -4.64 -10.41 4.28
N GLY A 149 -4.06 -11.40 4.96
CA GLY A 149 -3.64 -12.67 4.36
C GLY A 149 -4.78 -13.52 3.77
N GLN A 150 -6.03 -13.24 4.13
CA GLN A 150 -7.20 -13.93 3.57
C GLN A 150 -7.76 -13.26 2.30
N VAL A 151 -7.54 -11.96 2.12
CA VAL A 151 -8.21 -11.17 1.08
C VAL A 151 -7.26 -10.55 0.06
N ALA A 152 -5.98 -10.35 0.39
CA ALA A 152 -4.97 -9.81 -0.50
C ALA A 152 -4.23 -10.94 -1.23
N ASP A 153 -3.70 -10.64 -2.42
CA ASP A 153 -2.84 -11.54 -3.17
C ASP A 153 -1.42 -11.53 -2.59
N TYR A 154 -0.97 -10.39 -2.07
CA TYR A 154 0.34 -10.22 -1.43
C TYR A 154 0.24 -9.34 -0.18
N VAL A 155 0.93 -9.77 0.86
CA VAL A 155 1.21 -8.96 2.05
C VAL A 155 2.71 -8.69 2.09
N ILE A 156 3.09 -7.44 1.99
CA ILE A 156 4.49 -7.00 1.95
C ILE A 156 4.86 -6.43 3.31
N ILE A 157 5.96 -6.90 3.88
CA ILE A 157 6.48 -6.36 5.14
C ILE A 157 7.64 -5.42 4.85
N MET A 158 7.52 -4.19 5.31
CA MET A 158 8.57 -3.18 5.25
C MET A 158 9.62 -3.47 6.33
N GLY A 159 10.48 -4.44 6.06
CA GLY A 159 11.52 -4.90 6.98
C GLY A 159 12.76 -4.00 6.99
N TYR A 160 12.55 -2.68 7.14
CA TYR A 160 13.59 -1.65 7.18
C TYR A 160 13.27 -0.63 8.29
N ASP A 161 14.04 0.46 8.35
CA ASP A 161 13.98 1.48 9.40
C ASP A 161 14.40 0.97 10.81
N GLU A 162 15.26 -0.05 10.82
CA GLU A 162 15.96 -0.47 12.05
C GLU A 162 16.74 0.71 12.65
N HIS A 163 17.45 1.45 11.79
CA HIS A 163 18.04 2.75 12.09
C HIS A 163 17.62 3.77 11.02
N TRP A 164 17.20 4.91 11.44
CA TRP A 164 16.73 6.00 10.59
C TRP A 164 17.34 7.34 11.01
N HIS A 165 17.13 8.42 10.27
CA HIS A 165 17.77 9.72 10.51
C HIS A 165 17.50 10.32 11.91
N GLY A 166 16.47 9.87 12.62
CA GLY A 166 16.14 10.26 13.99
C GLY A 166 16.62 9.27 15.07
N SER A 167 17.29 8.17 14.69
CA SER A 167 17.83 7.20 15.64
C SER A 167 18.97 7.81 16.44
N LYS A 168 19.06 7.45 17.73
CA LYS A 168 20.16 7.91 18.62
C LYS A 168 21.50 7.30 18.21
N ASP A 169 21.48 6.06 17.74
CA ASP A 169 22.66 5.31 17.34
C ASP A 169 22.66 5.11 15.81
N PRO A 170 23.79 5.35 15.12
CA PRO A 170 23.90 5.06 13.70
C PRO A 170 23.97 3.55 13.45
N GLY A 171 23.35 3.09 12.37
CA GLY A 171 23.35 1.67 12.03
C GLY A 171 22.77 1.40 10.64
N SER A 172 22.65 0.13 10.29
CA SER A 172 22.03 -0.30 9.06
C SER A 172 20.52 -0.01 9.07
N VAL A 173 19.99 0.47 7.96
CA VAL A 173 18.54 0.65 7.79
C VAL A 173 17.79 -0.69 7.85
N ALA A 174 18.44 -1.77 7.41
CA ALA A 174 17.88 -3.13 7.44
C ALA A 174 19.04 -4.14 7.55
N SER A 175 19.37 -4.56 8.77
CA SER A 175 20.33 -5.64 8.96
C SER A 175 19.71 -7.01 8.64
N ILE A 176 20.54 -7.99 8.32
CA ILE A 176 20.06 -9.37 8.09
C ILE A 176 19.36 -9.93 9.32
N SER A 177 19.86 -9.60 10.51
CA SER A 177 19.25 -10.01 11.78
C SER A 177 17.86 -9.40 11.96
N TYR A 178 17.71 -8.10 11.67
CA TYR A 178 16.43 -7.40 11.75
C TYR A 178 15.40 -7.97 10.77
N VAL A 179 15.78 -8.16 9.52
CA VAL A 179 14.91 -8.76 8.49
C VAL A 179 14.51 -10.20 8.87
N SER A 180 15.44 -10.99 9.38
CA SER A 180 15.17 -12.36 9.84
C SER A 180 14.19 -12.39 11.02
N VAL A 181 14.32 -11.49 11.99
CA VAL A 181 13.38 -11.35 13.11
C VAL A 181 12.00 -10.91 12.60
N SER A 182 11.96 -9.94 11.70
CA SER A 182 10.70 -9.46 11.08
C SER A 182 9.95 -10.60 10.40
N TYR A 183 10.65 -11.44 9.64
CA TYR A 183 10.08 -12.63 9.00
C TYR A 183 9.57 -13.66 10.03
N THR A 184 10.30 -13.88 11.12
CA THR A 184 9.90 -14.79 12.18
C THR A 184 8.62 -14.33 12.89
N HIS A 185 8.48 -13.01 13.14
CA HIS A 185 7.27 -12.43 13.70
C HIS A 185 6.06 -12.63 12.77
N LEU A 186 6.24 -12.43 11.45
CA LEU A 186 5.19 -12.67 10.47
C LEU A 186 4.68 -14.11 10.55
N ARG A 187 5.57 -15.10 10.54
CA ARG A 187 5.19 -16.53 10.63
C ARG A 187 4.47 -16.89 11.93
N ALA A 188 4.84 -16.25 13.04
CA ALA A 188 4.15 -16.46 14.32
C ALA A 188 2.68 -15.99 14.29
N HIS A 189 2.35 -15.00 13.46
CA HIS A 189 0.98 -14.53 13.24
C HIS A 189 0.21 -15.43 12.27
N GLU A 190 0.87 -16.03 11.27
CA GLU A 190 0.24 -16.97 10.32
C GLU A 190 -0.19 -18.29 10.97
N THR A 191 0.50 -18.74 12.02
CA THR A 191 0.25 -20.04 12.67
C THR A 191 -0.78 -20.01 13.79
N ARG A 192 -1.40 -18.87 14.08
CA ARG A 192 -2.44 -18.71 15.12
C ARG A 192 -3.88 -18.77 14.56
N GLY A 193 -4.06 -19.29 13.36
CA GLY A 193 -5.37 -19.56 12.76
C GLY A 193 -5.95 -20.90 13.19
#